data_eba83d8a1a1f8b9b4967266a132aa0d0
#
_entry.id   eba83d8a1a1f8b9b4967266a132aa0d0
#
_cell.length_a   1.000
_cell.length_b   1.000
_cell.length_c   1.000
_cell.angle_alpha   90.00
_cell.angle_beta   90.00
_cell.angle_gamma   90.00
#
_symmetry.space_group_name_H-M   'P 1'
#
loop_
_entity.id
_entity.type
_entity.pdbx_description
1 polymer ?
#
loop_
_entity_poly.entity_id
_entity_poly.type
_entity_poly.pdbx_seq_one_letter_code
_entity_poly.pdbx_strand_id
1 'polypeptide(L)'
;NIQTLQTNKKSLEKQIAKLVRNCAKNIVTNIKYDQNLSIKEMNKILGNPKLERDTYENNDIAGVVTGLAWTSVGGDILFIESILSKGKGKLSITGNLGKVMSESAKIALEYIKSNADKFNLSPDMFEKYNVHIHVPEGATPKDGPSAGIAMLTSLVSLYTQKKIKSKIAMTGEITLRGKVLPVGGIKEKILAAKRAKIKEILLSKQNERDINEIKKEYLKGLKFHYVSEMSEVIDIAVTNQKVKNYKTLQ
;
A
#
# COMPACT_ATOMS: atom_id res chain seq x y z
N ASN A 1 13.04 1.56 -17.03
CA ASN A 1 13.19 1.42 -18.47
C ASN A 1 13.20 2.82 -19.10
N ILE A 2 14.26 3.16 -19.90
CA ILE A 2 14.47 4.48 -20.50
C ILE A 2 13.26 4.93 -21.35
N GLN A 3 12.64 4.01 -22.08
CA GLN A 3 11.45 4.30 -22.89
C GLN A 3 10.25 4.77 -22.04
N THR A 4 10.03 4.17 -20.88
CA THR A 4 8.93 4.55 -19.97
C THR A 4 9.17 5.94 -19.38
N LEU A 5 10.41 6.24 -18.99
CA LEU A 5 10.79 7.58 -18.51
C LEU A 5 10.60 8.65 -19.59
N GLN A 6 10.98 8.35 -20.84
CA GLN A 6 10.77 9.26 -21.97
C GLN A 6 9.29 9.48 -22.28
N THR A 7 8.43 8.44 -22.19
CA THR A 7 6.99 8.55 -22.40
C THR A 7 6.36 9.43 -21.33
N ASN A 8 6.74 9.26 -20.07
CA ASN A 8 6.25 10.05 -18.95
C ASN A 8 6.69 11.53 -19.07
N LYS A 9 7.94 11.78 -19.45
CA LYS A 9 8.44 13.12 -19.71
C LYS A 9 7.60 13.80 -20.81
N LYS A 10 7.38 13.13 -21.95
CA LYS A 10 6.54 13.65 -23.05
C LYS A 10 5.09 13.91 -22.60
N SER A 11 4.53 13.07 -21.74
CA SER A 11 3.18 13.29 -21.18
C SER A 11 3.14 14.54 -20.31
N LEU A 12 4.10 14.72 -19.40
CA LEU A 12 4.21 15.91 -18.56
C LEU A 12 4.41 17.19 -19.40
N GLU A 13 5.30 17.16 -20.38
CA GLU A 13 5.50 18.28 -21.32
C GLU A 13 4.21 18.66 -22.04
N LYS A 14 3.41 17.70 -22.50
CA LYS A 14 2.10 17.95 -23.12
C LYS A 14 1.12 18.65 -22.16
N GLN A 15 1.09 18.24 -20.90
CA GLN A 15 0.22 18.86 -19.88
C GLN A 15 0.66 20.30 -19.61
N ILE A 16 1.95 20.52 -19.39
CA ILE A 16 2.52 21.87 -19.21
C ILE A 16 2.22 22.75 -20.42
N ALA A 17 2.45 22.25 -21.63
CA ALA A 17 2.17 22.98 -22.86
C ALA A 17 0.68 23.33 -23.02
N LYS A 18 -0.26 22.49 -22.52
CA LYS A 18 -1.69 22.79 -22.51
C LYS A 18 -2.02 23.94 -21.58
N LEU A 19 -1.40 23.97 -20.37
CA LEU A 19 -1.55 25.08 -19.42
C LEU A 19 -1.01 26.39 -20.01
N VAL A 20 0.21 26.36 -20.56
CA VAL A 20 0.84 27.56 -21.17
C VAL A 20 0.02 28.08 -22.35
N ARG A 21 -0.47 27.22 -23.24
CA ARG A 21 -1.35 27.64 -24.36
C ARG A 21 -2.65 28.26 -23.87
N ASN A 22 -3.23 27.76 -22.75
CA ASN A 22 -4.43 28.36 -22.19
C ASN A 22 -4.14 29.78 -21.65
N CYS A 23 -3.03 29.97 -20.96
CA CYS A 23 -2.59 31.30 -20.49
C CYS A 23 -2.36 32.25 -21.67
N ALA A 24 -1.62 31.82 -22.70
CA ALA A 24 -1.36 32.62 -23.88
C ALA A 24 -2.64 33.02 -24.60
N LYS A 25 -3.61 32.10 -24.74
CA LYS A 25 -4.93 32.38 -25.29
C LYS A 25 -5.64 33.48 -24.48
N ASN A 26 -5.68 33.36 -23.17
CA ASN A 26 -6.34 34.34 -22.31
C ASN A 26 -5.73 35.75 -22.41
N ILE A 27 -4.40 35.82 -22.53
CA ILE A 27 -3.69 37.09 -22.75
C ILE A 27 -4.12 37.73 -24.08
N VAL A 28 -4.08 36.97 -25.17
CA VAL A 28 -4.41 37.48 -26.52
C VAL A 28 -5.89 37.87 -26.63
N THR A 29 -6.77 37.17 -25.93
CA THR A 29 -8.22 37.43 -25.95
C THR A 29 -8.69 38.41 -24.87
N ASN A 30 -7.78 39.02 -24.12
CA ASN A 30 -8.04 39.92 -22.98
C ASN A 30 -8.99 39.33 -21.92
N ILE A 31 -8.96 37.99 -21.77
CA ILE A 31 -9.73 37.31 -20.71
C ILE A 31 -8.91 37.37 -19.41
N LYS A 32 -9.55 37.82 -18.33
CA LYS A 32 -8.92 37.86 -17.01
C LYS A 32 -8.50 36.44 -16.59
N TYR A 33 -7.26 36.27 -16.22
CA TYR A 33 -6.72 35.01 -15.72
C TYR A 33 -5.87 35.23 -14.47
N ASP A 34 -5.75 34.20 -13.63
CA ASP A 34 -4.87 34.24 -12.46
C ASP A 34 -3.45 33.86 -12.88
N GLN A 35 -2.47 34.66 -12.47
CA GLN A 35 -1.05 34.36 -12.72
C GLN A 35 -0.57 33.15 -11.90
N ASN A 36 -1.25 32.88 -10.78
CA ASN A 36 -0.99 31.72 -9.92
C ASN A 36 -2.08 30.66 -10.13
N LEU A 37 -1.80 29.66 -10.98
CA LEU A 37 -2.74 28.58 -11.25
C LEU A 37 -3.00 27.74 -10.00
N SER A 38 -4.23 27.80 -9.49
CA SER A 38 -4.72 26.91 -8.44
C SER A 38 -4.98 25.50 -9.01
N ILE A 39 -5.04 24.48 -8.13
CA ILE A 39 -5.42 23.10 -8.51
C ILE A 39 -6.79 23.09 -9.21
N LYS A 40 -7.74 23.93 -8.77
CA LYS A 40 -9.07 24.05 -9.35
C LYS A 40 -9.01 24.54 -10.81
N GLU A 41 -8.17 25.51 -11.08
CA GLU A 41 -7.96 26.03 -12.45
C GLU A 41 -7.20 25.06 -13.32
N MET A 42 -6.19 24.39 -12.78
CA MET A 42 -5.51 23.31 -13.47
C MET A 42 -6.48 22.21 -13.88
N ASN A 43 -7.39 21.79 -13.01
CA ASN A 43 -8.41 20.78 -13.32
C ASN A 43 -9.39 21.27 -14.40
N LYS A 44 -9.75 22.55 -14.44
CA LYS A 44 -10.56 23.11 -15.53
C LYS A 44 -9.86 23.01 -16.89
N ILE A 45 -8.56 23.25 -16.94
CA ILE A 45 -7.79 23.30 -18.17
C ILE A 45 -7.40 21.88 -18.62
N LEU A 46 -6.97 21.03 -17.70
CA LEU A 46 -6.46 19.68 -17.99
C LEU A 46 -7.53 18.60 -17.98
N GLY A 47 -8.66 18.85 -17.32
CA GLY A 47 -9.68 17.88 -16.94
C GLY A 47 -9.45 17.37 -15.52
N ASN A 48 -10.45 16.71 -14.95
CA ASN A 48 -10.33 16.09 -13.65
C ASN A 48 -9.24 15.01 -13.65
N PRO A 49 -8.59 14.76 -12.51
CA PRO A 49 -7.66 13.64 -12.38
C PRO A 49 -8.34 12.35 -12.84
N LYS A 50 -7.66 11.59 -13.68
CA LYS A 50 -8.21 10.35 -14.26
C LYS A 50 -8.47 9.24 -13.23
N LEU A 51 -7.90 9.37 -12.03
CA LEU A 51 -8.02 8.41 -10.94
C LEU A 51 -8.19 9.19 -9.64
N GLU A 52 -9.41 9.20 -9.10
CA GLU A 52 -9.63 9.42 -7.68
C GLU A 52 -9.35 8.08 -7.00
N ARG A 53 -8.36 8.05 -6.10
CA ARG A 53 -8.06 6.84 -5.33
C ARG A 53 -8.94 6.83 -4.11
N ASP A 54 -9.75 5.79 -4.01
CA ASP A 54 -10.43 5.49 -2.76
C ASP A 54 -9.38 5.31 -1.67
N THR A 55 -9.44 6.18 -0.68
CA THR A 55 -8.65 6.02 0.53
C THR A 55 -9.53 5.30 1.53
N TYR A 56 -9.10 4.12 1.97
CA TYR A 56 -9.72 3.49 3.15
C TYR A 56 -9.39 4.35 4.38
N GLU A 57 -10.22 5.36 4.64
CA GLU A 57 -9.97 6.33 5.71
C GLU A 57 -10.11 5.72 7.12
N ASN A 58 -10.92 4.67 7.25
CA ASN A 58 -11.19 4.00 8.51
C ASN A 58 -10.89 2.50 8.39
N ASN A 59 -9.92 2.03 9.17
CA ASN A 59 -9.58 0.61 9.26
C ASN A 59 -10.60 -0.18 10.12
N ASP A 60 -11.90 0.05 9.88
CA ASP A 60 -12.99 -0.63 10.59
C ASP A 60 -13.32 -2.01 10.02
N ILE A 61 -12.62 -2.43 8.98
CA ILE A 61 -12.80 -3.72 8.31
C ILE A 61 -11.57 -4.58 8.56
N ALA A 62 -11.77 -5.82 9.03
CA ALA A 62 -10.69 -6.78 9.19
C ALA A 62 -10.14 -7.21 7.83
N GLY A 63 -8.83 -7.43 7.76
CA GLY A 63 -8.18 -7.91 6.56
C GLY A 63 -7.84 -6.84 5.52
N VAL A 64 -7.95 -5.56 5.84
CA VAL A 64 -7.56 -4.46 4.95
C VAL A 64 -6.30 -3.78 5.47
N VAL A 65 -5.24 -3.73 4.66
CA VAL A 65 -3.94 -3.15 5.01
C VAL A 65 -3.39 -2.32 3.87
N THR A 66 -2.76 -1.21 4.21
CA THR A 66 -2.05 -0.36 3.24
C THR A 66 -0.59 -0.77 3.14
N GLY A 67 -0.19 -1.23 1.98
CA GLY A 67 1.20 -1.44 1.58
C GLY A 67 1.74 -0.27 0.77
N LEU A 68 3.03 -0.32 0.45
CA LEU A 68 3.73 0.65 -0.38
C LEU A 68 4.36 -0.05 -1.58
N ALA A 69 4.08 0.44 -2.77
CA ALA A 69 4.63 -0.06 -4.02
C ALA A 69 5.57 0.96 -4.67
N TRP A 70 6.49 0.42 -5.46
CA TRP A 70 7.32 1.21 -6.38
C TRP A 70 7.04 0.76 -7.80
N THR A 71 6.87 1.72 -8.70
CA THR A 71 6.60 1.51 -10.11
C THR A 71 7.59 2.34 -10.95
N SER A 72 7.64 2.09 -12.24
CA SER A 72 8.45 2.86 -13.18
C SER A 72 8.09 4.36 -13.24
N VAL A 73 6.92 4.73 -12.70
CA VAL A 73 6.43 6.12 -12.67
C VAL A 73 6.49 6.75 -11.26
N GLY A 74 7.04 6.04 -10.29
CA GLY A 74 7.21 6.50 -8.91
C GLY A 74 6.57 5.56 -7.90
N GLY A 75 6.49 6.02 -6.66
CA GLY A 75 5.86 5.27 -5.57
C GLY A 75 4.34 5.40 -5.58
N ASP A 76 3.70 4.38 -5.06
CA ASP A 76 2.27 4.30 -4.90
C ASP A 76 1.84 3.61 -3.62
N ILE A 77 0.60 3.84 -3.17
CA ILE A 77 -0.02 3.04 -2.12
C ILE A 77 -0.66 1.80 -2.74
N LEU A 78 -0.66 0.73 -1.98
CA LEU A 78 -1.19 -0.56 -2.39
C LEU A 78 -2.15 -1.06 -1.31
N PHE A 79 -3.42 -1.21 -1.63
CA PHE A 79 -4.35 -1.85 -0.71
C PHE A 79 -4.28 -3.36 -0.86
N ILE A 80 -4.28 -4.04 0.28
CA ILE A 80 -4.36 -5.49 0.37
C ILE A 80 -5.63 -5.80 1.14
N GLU A 81 -6.52 -6.52 0.50
CA GLU A 81 -7.81 -6.92 1.05
C GLU A 81 -7.83 -8.44 1.19
N SER A 82 -8.26 -8.93 2.34
CA SER A 82 -8.41 -10.36 2.58
C SER A 82 -9.78 -10.66 3.16
N ILE A 83 -10.40 -11.74 2.69
CA ILE A 83 -11.68 -12.21 3.19
C ILE A 83 -11.65 -13.71 3.50
N LEU A 84 -12.52 -14.14 4.40
CA LEU A 84 -12.78 -15.55 4.72
C LEU A 84 -14.16 -15.97 4.18
N SER A 85 -14.18 -17.17 3.62
CA SER A 85 -15.43 -17.87 3.28
C SER A 85 -15.36 -19.31 3.80
N LYS A 86 -16.49 -19.89 4.18
CA LYS A 86 -16.52 -21.33 4.57
C LYS A 86 -15.97 -22.18 3.45
N GLY A 87 -15.11 -23.14 3.77
CA GLY A 87 -14.48 -23.95 2.76
C GLY A 87 -13.53 -25.00 3.33
N LYS A 88 -12.49 -25.33 2.58
CA LYS A 88 -11.52 -26.40 2.89
C LYS A 88 -10.07 -25.88 2.91
N GLY A 89 -9.84 -24.66 3.41
CA GLY A 89 -8.50 -24.12 3.54
C GLY A 89 -7.85 -23.62 2.23
N LYS A 90 -8.63 -23.37 1.17
CA LYS A 90 -8.08 -22.92 -0.13
C LYS A 90 -7.61 -21.47 -0.04
N LEU A 91 -6.40 -21.18 -0.55
CA LEU A 91 -5.93 -19.82 -0.79
C LEU A 91 -6.24 -19.44 -2.26
N SER A 92 -6.91 -18.32 -2.42
CA SER A 92 -7.15 -17.67 -3.72
C SER A 92 -6.49 -16.29 -3.73
N ILE A 93 -5.88 -15.92 -4.85
CA ILE A 93 -5.16 -14.66 -4.99
C ILE A 93 -5.61 -14.01 -6.29
N THR A 94 -5.98 -12.73 -6.24
CA THR A 94 -6.38 -11.93 -7.41
C THR A 94 -5.80 -10.53 -7.36
N GLY A 95 -5.81 -9.80 -8.48
CA GLY A 95 -5.27 -8.44 -8.60
C GLY A 95 -4.12 -8.32 -9.59
N ASN A 96 -3.99 -9.29 -10.53
CA ASN A 96 -2.92 -9.33 -11.53
C ASN A 96 -1.52 -9.34 -10.89
N LEU A 97 -1.35 -10.29 -9.92
CA LEU A 97 -0.12 -10.45 -9.16
C LEU A 97 0.83 -11.39 -9.90
N GLY A 98 2.09 -10.98 -10.01
CA GLY A 98 3.16 -11.80 -10.52
C GLY A 98 3.53 -12.95 -9.57
N LYS A 99 4.47 -13.76 -10.01
CA LYS A 99 4.85 -14.99 -9.30
C LYS A 99 5.43 -14.70 -7.91
N VAL A 100 6.35 -13.73 -7.79
CA VAL A 100 7.01 -13.40 -6.53
C VAL A 100 6.02 -12.87 -5.49
N MET A 101 5.12 -12.01 -5.91
CA MET A 101 4.09 -11.48 -5.02
C MET A 101 3.08 -12.55 -4.59
N SER A 102 2.76 -13.49 -5.47
CA SER A 102 1.91 -14.65 -5.16
C SER A 102 2.60 -15.64 -4.19
N GLU A 103 3.92 -15.79 -4.29
CA GLU A 103 4.72 -16.56 -3.33
C GLU A 103 4.72 -15.91 -1.95
N SER A 104 4.83 -14.57 -1.87
CA SER A 104 4.73 -13.82 -0.61
C SER A 104 3.40 -14.05 0.11
N ALA A 105 2.29 -14.14 -0.63
CA ALA A 105 0.98 -14.47 -0.05
C ALA A 105 0.94 -15.90 0.56
N LYS A 106 1.57 -16.87 -0.10
CA LYS A 106 1.69 -18.25 0.42
C LYS A 106 2.56 -18.28 1.68
N ILE A 107 3.71 -17.59 1.65
CA ILE A 107 4.61 -17.49 2.82
C ILE A 107 3.86 -16.87 4.00
N ALA A 108 3.08 -15.81 3.77
CA ALA A 108 2.28 -15.16 4.80
C ALA A 108 1.25 -16.13 5.43
N LEU A 109 0.55 -16.92 4.61
CA LEU A 109 -0.41 -17.90 5.12
C LEU A 109 0.28 -19.03 5.89
N GLU A 110 1.38 -19.57 5.40
CA GLU A 110 2.11 -20.63 6.10
C GLU A 110 2.74 -20.13 7.42
N TYR A 111 3.19 -18.86 7.47
CA TYR A 111 3.69 -18.28 8.71
C TYR A 111 2.58 -18.18 9.78
N ILE A 112 1.38 -17.70 9.43
CA ILE A 112 0.29 -17.58 10.41
C ILE A 112 -0.18 -18.96 10.87
N LYS A 113 -0.24 -19.96 9.99
CA LYS A 113 -0.56 -21.35 10.34
C LYS A 113 0.44 -21.93 11.33
N SER A 114 1.74 -21.80 11.05
CA SER A 114 2.81 -22.33 11.90
C SER A 114 2.98 -21.58 13.23
N ASN A 115 2.34 -20.43 13.39
CA ASN A 115 2.36 -19.61 14.61
C ASN A 115 0.94 -19.33 15.14
N ALA A 116 -0.02 -20.22 14.87
CA ALA A 116 -1.42 -20.04 15.24
C ALA A 116 -1.61 -19.74 16.74
N ASP A 117 -0.87 -20.43 17.59
CA ASP A 117 -0.92 -20.26 19.05
C ASP A 117 -0.57 -18.82 19.49
N LYS A 118 0.41 -18.19 18.82
CA LYS A 118 0.80 -16.80 19.12
C LYS A 118 -0.33 -15.81 18.85
N PHE A 119 -1.26 -16.16 17.98
CA PHE A 119 -2.41 -15.33 17.61
C PHE A 119 -3.69 -15.79 18.30
N ASN A 120 -3.65 -16.80 19.17
CA ASN A 120 -4.80 -17.45 19.80
C ASN A 120 -5.80 -17.97 18.75
N LEU A 121 -5.31 -18.59 17.68
CA LEU A 121 -6.10 -19.17 16.59
C LEU A 121 -6.12 -20.69 16.71
N SER A 122 -7.30 -21.29 16.54
CA SER A 122 -7.41 -22.75 16.40
C SER A 122 -6.87 -23.17 15.04
N PRO A 123 -6.02 -24.22 14.95
CA PRO A 123 -5.56 -24.79 13.68
C PRO A 123 -6.69 -25.17 12.72
N ASP A 124 -7.82 -25.65 13.25
CA ASP A 124 -9.01 -26.03 12.47
C ASP A 124 -9.57 -24.88 11.61
N MET A 125 -9.35 -23.63 12.04
CA MET A 125 -9.81 -22.47 11.26
C MET A 125 -9.22 -22.43 9.86
N PHE A 126 -7.99 -22.88 9.71
CA PHE A 126 -7.30 -22.90 8.41
C PHE A 126 -7.83 -23.97 7.47
N GLU A 127 -8.50 -24.99 8.01
CA GLU A 127 -9.16 -26.04 7.23
C GLU A 127 -10.63 -25.72 6.95
N LYS A 128 -11.31 -25.02 7.88
CA LYS A 128 -12.75 -24.67 7.77
C LYS A 128 -13.03 -23.45 6.89
N TYR A 129 -12.02 -22.61 6.63
CA TYR A 129 -12.17 -21.37 5.86
C TYR A 129 -11.21 -21.29 4.69
N ASN A 130 -11.75 -20.97 3.53
CA ASN A 130 -10.95 -20.48 2.40
C ASN A 130 -10.55 -19.03 2.63
N VAL A 131 -9.36 -18.68 2.20
CA VAL A 131 -8.84 -17.30 2.22
C VAL A 131 -8.76 -16.77 0.81
N HIS A 132 -9.22 -15.55 0.61
CA HIS A 132 -9.01 -14.84 -0.64
C HIS A 132 -8.26 -13.53 -0.34
N ILE A 133 -7.11 -13.35 -0.98
CA ILE A 133 -6.33 -12.11 -0.96
C ILE A 133 -6.55 -11.43 -2.30
N HIS A 134 -7.00 -10.17 -2.26
CA HIS A 134 -7.17 -9.33 -3.43
C HIS A 134 -6.32 -8.07 -3.31
N VAL A 135 -5.69 -7.67 -4.40
CA VAL A 135 -4.99 -6.40 -4.51
C VAL A 135 -5.63 -5.60 -5.62
N PRO A 136 -6.43 -4.56 -5.31
CA PRO A 136 -7.16 -3.75 -6.27
C PRO A 136 -6.30 -3.17 -7.39
N GLU A 137 -6.97 -2.60 -8.40
CA GLU A 137 -6.39 -2.12 -9.67
C GLU A 137 -5.79 -3.26 -10.51
N GLY A 138 -6.61 -4.29 -10.77
CA GLY A 138 -6.21 -5.50 -11.52
C GLY A 138 -5.71 -5.25 -12.94
N ALA A 139 -6.00 -4.09 -13.53
CA ALA A 139 -5.46 -3.68 -14.83
C ALA A 139 -3.94 -3.40 -14.79
N THR A 140 -3.39 -3.10 -13.60
CA THR A 140 -1.96 -2.82 -13.41
C THR A 140 -1.26 -4.06 -12.89
N PRO A 141 -0.30 -4.65 -13.64
CA PRO A 141 0.50 -5.76 -13.15
C PRO A 141 1.31 -5.35 -11.91
N LYS A 142 1.31 -6.22 -10.89
CA LYS A 142 2.04 -6.01 -9.64
C LYS A 142 2.88 -7.24 -9.35
N ASP A 143 4.16 -7.03 -9.04
CA ASP A 143 5.05 -8.11 -8.64
C ASP A 143 6.11 -7.62 -7.65
N GLY A 144 6.79 -8.58 -7.01
CA GLY A 144 7.84 -8.34 -6.05
C GLY A 144 7.48 -8.76 -4.62
N PRO A 145 8.49 -8.91 -3.75
CA PRO A 145 8.32 -9.46 -2.41
C PRO A 145 7.91 -8.41 -1.37
N SER A 146 7.93 -7.11 -1.71
CA SER A 146 7.83 -6.01 -0.75
C SER A 146 6.46 -5.84 -0.06
N ALA A 147 5.44 -6.57 -0.50
CA ALA A 147 4.12 -6.61 0.12
C ALA A 147 3.98 -7.70 1.20
N GLY A 148 5.01 -8.51 1.43
CA GLY A 148 4.95 -9.68 2.33
C GLY A 148 4.46 -9.33 3.74
N ILE A 149 5.04 -8.30 4.38
CA ILE A 149 4.61 -7.89 5.73
C ILE A 149 3.16 -7.38 5.73
N ALA A 150 2.72 -6.71 4.68
CA ALA A 150 1.36 -6.20 4.57
C ALA A 150 0.34 -7.34 4.34
N MET A 151 0.69 -8.35 3.56
CA MET A 151 -0.16 -9.53 3.36
C MET A 151 -0.32 -10.32 4.66
N LEU A 152 0.77 -10.56 5.39
CA LEU A 152 0.67 -11.24 6.68
C LEU A 152 -0.14 -10.44 7.70
N THR A 153 0.08 -9.14 7.80
CA THR A 153 -0.70 -8.27 8.69
C THR A 153 -2.19 -8.27 8.34
N SER A 154 -2.52 -8.30 7.05
CA SER A 154 -3.89 -8.45 6.57
C SER A 154 -4.52 -9.78 7.04
N LEU A 155 -3.80 -10.89 6.90
CA LEU A 155 -4.26 -12.19 7.38
C LEU A 155 -4.42 -12.25 8.90
N VAL A 156 -3.48 -11.69 9.66
CA VAL A 156 -3.59 -11.63 11.13
C VAL A 156 -4.82 -10.82 11.55
N SER A 157 -5.05 -9.64 10.96
CA SER A 157 -6.24 -8.85 11.19
C SER A 157 -7.51 -9.64 10.85
N LEU A 158 -7.53 -10.33 9.71
CA LEU A 158 -8.66 -11.10 9.22
C LEU A 158 -9.02 -12.26 10.16
N TYR A 159 -8.07 -13.12 10.52
CA TYR A 159 -8.30 -14.26 11.40
C TYR A 159 -8.60 -13.85 12.84
N THR A 160 -7.95 -12.80 13.34
CA THR A 160 -8.19 -12.29 14.70
C THR A 160 -9.38 -11.33 14.78
N GLN A 161 -9.92 -10.86 13.66
CA GLN A 161 -10.97 -9.84 13.58
C GLN A 161 -10.60 -8.55 14.31
N LYS A 162 -9.31 -8.22 14.38
CA LYS A 162 -8.78 -7.02 15.03
C LYS A 162 -8.55 -5.90 14.03
N LYS A 163 -8.74 -4.67 14.48
CA LYS A 163 -8.49 -3.47 13.66
C LYS A 163 -7.02 -3.26 13.39
N ILE A 164 -6.71 -2.79 12.20
CA ILE A 164 -5.40 -2.21 11.89
C ILE A 164 -5.39 -0.74 12.30
N LYS A 165 -4.27 -0.24 12.79
CA LYS A 165 -4.08 1.16 13.11
C LYS A 165 -4.31 2.04 11.88
N SER A 166 -5.03 3.16 12.04
CA SER A 166 -5.30 4.09 10.94
C SER A 166 -4.05 4.85 10.51
N LYS A 167 -4.00 5.27 9.24
CA LYS A 167 -2.89 6.07 8.68
C LYS A 167 -1.51 5.43 8.82
N ILE A 168 -1.47 4.10 8.86
CA ILE A 168 -0.25 3.30 8.86
C ILE A 168 -0.11 2.63 7.49
N ALA A 169 1.12 2.57 6.99
CA ALA A 169 1.47 1.78 5.80
C ALA A 169 2.75 1.00 6.05
N MET A 170 2.98 -0.02 5.26
CA MET A 170 4.12 -0.89 5.47
C MET A 170 4.72 -1.42 4.17
N THR A 171 6.00 -1.74 4.22
CA THR A 171 6.72 -2.40 3.13
C THR A 171 7.88 -3.23 3.67
N GLY A 172 8.00 -4.44 3.20
CA GLY A 172 9.05 -5.37 3.61
C GLY A 172 8.78 -6.77 3.06
N GLU A 173 9.84 -7.49 2.76
CA GLU A 173 9.77 -8.91 2.44
C GLU A 173 9.73 -9.71 3.73
N ILE A 174 9.04 -10.85 3.73
CA ILE A 174 9.00 -11.78 4.87
C ILE A 174 9.64 -13.10 4.52
N THR A 175 10.22 -13.74 5.53
CA THR A 175 10.66 -15.13 5.45
C THR A 175 9.67 -16.06 6.17
N LEU A 176 9.73 -17.35 5.90
CA LEU A 176 8.97 -18.38 6.62
C LEU A 176 9.25 -18.39 8.14
N ARG A 177 10.37 -17.81 8.57
CA ARG A 177 10.75 -17.68 9.99
C ARG A 177 10.28 -16.38 10.62
N GLY A 178 9.64 -15.49 9.84
CA GLY A 178 9.11 -14.21 10.32
C GLY A 178 10.10 -13.06 10.30
N LYS A 179 11.29 -13.21 9.72
CA LYS A 179 12.21 -12.09 9.55
C LYS A 179 11.68 -11.12 8.51
N VAL A 180 11.90 -9.83 8.75
CA VAL A 180 11.55 -8.74 7.84
C VAL A 180 12.81 -8.30 7.11
N LEU A 181 12.86 -8.56 5.80
CA LEU A 181 13.98 -8.25 4.95
C LEU A 181 13.81 -6.87 4.27
N PRO A 182 14.93 -6.19 3.92
CA PRO A 182 14.92 -4.90 3.26
C PRO A 182 14.39 -5.00 1.83
N VAL A 183 13.83 -3.90 1.34
CA VAL A 183 13.26 -3.78 0.00
C VAL A 183 13.70 -2.50 -0.69
N GLY A 184 13.59 -2.47 -2.02
CA GLY A 184 13.96 -1.31 -2.82
C GLY A 184 12.86 -0.26 -2.97
N GLY A 185 13.21 0.88 -3.62
CA GLY A 185 12.28 1.96 -3.95
C GLY A 185 11.79 2.74 -2.74
N ILE A 186 12.58 2.80 -1.66
CA ILE A 186 12.17 3.40 -0.39
C ILE A 186 11.81 4.87 -0.56
N LYS A 187 12.62 5.66 -1.25
CA LYS A 187 12.36 7.09 -1.45
C LYS A 187 11.00 7.33 -2.13
N GLU A 188 10.71 6.61 -3.20
CA GLU A 188 9.46 6.72 -3.95
C GLU A 188 8.26 6.29 -3.10
N LYS A 189 8.40 5.21 -2.33
CA LYS A 189 7.40 4.70 -1.39
C LYS A 189 7.07 5.72 -0.30
N ILE A 190 8.09 6.37 0.29
CA ILE A 190 7.89 7.40 1.31
C ILE A 190 7.16 8.62 0.74
N LEU A 191 7.52 9.06 -0.45
CA LEU A 191 6.83 10.16 -1.13
C LEU A 191 5.36 9.81 -1.42
N ALA A 192 5.07 8.57 -1.80
CA ALA A 192 3.70 8.10 -2.00
C ALA A 192 2.91 8.08 -0.69
N ALA A 193 3.49 7.54 0.37
CA ALA A 193 2.87 7.52 1.70
C ALA A 193 2.53 8.93 2.18
N LYS A 194 3.43 9.90 1.98
CA LYS A 194 3.20 11.29 2.34
C LYS A 194 2.05 11.91 1.55
N ARG A 195 1.97 11.67 0.22
CA ARG A 195 0.84 12.11 -0.62
C ARG A 195 -0.49 11.52 -0.17
N ALA A 196 -0.48 10.26 0.27
CA ALA A 196 -1.65 9.56 0.80
C ALA A 196 -1.99 9.92 2.25
N LYS A 197 -1.33 10.93 2.84
CA LYS A 197 -1.55 11.39 4.22
C LYS A 197 -1.30 10.30 5.28
N ILE A 198 -0.52 9.28 4.97
CA ILE A 198 -0.02 8.30 5.93
C ILE A 198 0.82 9.03 6.99
N LYS A 199 0.80 8.53 8.21
CA LYS A 199 1.51 9.12 9.36
C LYS A 199 2.59 8.21 9.91
N GLU A 200 2.39 6.90 9.82
CA GLU A 200 3.31 5.90 10.35
C GLU A 200 3.69 4.91 9.27
N ILE A 201 4.96 4.56 9.20
CA ILE A 201 5.48 3.64 8.19
C ILE A 201 6.32 2.57 8.87
N LEU A 202 5.98 1.30 8.61
CA LEU A 202 6.76 0.14 9.04
C LEU A 202 7.61 -0.35 7.87
N LEU A 203 8.89 -0.58 8.15
CA LEU A 203 9.84 -1.07 7.17
C LEU A 203 10.98 -1.82 7.86
N SER A 204 11.72 -2.62 7.09
CA SER A 204 12.88 -3.35 7.62
C SER A 204 13.88 -2.40 8.29
N LYS A 205 14.45 -2.81 9.41
CA LYS A 205 15.54 -2.09 10.10
C LYS A 205 16.71 -1.80 9.16
N GLN A 206 16.98 -2.69 8.23
CA GLN A 206 18.06 -2.51 7.24
C GLN A 206 17.76 -1.39 6.23
N ASN A 207 16.50 -0.97 6.06
CA ASN A 207 16.14 0.19 5.23
C ASN A 207 16.29 1.55 5.93
N GLU A 208 16.71 1.59 7.20
CA GLU A 208 17.02 2.84 7.91
C GLU A 208 18.06 3.66 7.16
N ARG A 209 19.06 3.02 6.56
CA ARG A 209 20.06 3.67 5.71
C ARG A 209 19.43 4.42 4.54
N ASP A 210 18.43 3.83 3.89
CA ASP A 210 17.75 4.46 2.75
C ASP A 210 16.94 5.70 3.19
N ILE A 211 16.34 5.65 4.39
CA ILE A 211 15.64 6.80 4.98
C ILE A 211 16.61 7.93 5.29
N ASN A 212 17.80 7.64 5.80
CA ASN A 212 18.81 8.64 6.14
C ASN A 212 19.35 9.40 4.91
N GLU A 213 19.24 8.83 3.71
CA GLU A 213 19.59 9.49 2.44
C GLU A 213 18.50 10.45 1.94
N ILE A 214 17.28 10.39 2.50
CA ILE A 214 16.16 11.23 2.08
C ILE A 214 16.24 12.59 2.77
N LYS A 215 16.05 13.67 2.02
CA LYS A 215 16.02 15.03 2.59
C LYS A 215 14.96 15.15 3.67
N LYS A 216 15.32 15.75 4.80
CA LYS A 216 14.46 15.88 6.01
C LYS A 216 13.10 16.52 5.72
N GLU A 217 13.01 17.43 4.76
CA GLU A 217 11.75 18.07 4.34
C GLU A 217 10.69 17.07 3.86
N TYR A 218 11.12 15.97 3.21
CA TYR A 218 10.22 14.92 2.76
C TYR A 218 9.79 13.97 3.90
N LEU A 219 10.58 13.88 4.96
CA LEU A 219 10.30 13.03 6.12
C LEU A 219 9.40 13.72 7.16
N LYS A 220 9.28 15.05 7.10
CA LYS A 220 8.51 15.83 8.08
C LYS A 220 7.06 15.34 8.17
N GLY A 221 6.62 15.02 9.41
CA GLY A 221 5.27 14.54 9.71
C GLY A 221 5.05 13.05 9.53
N LEU A 222 6.11 12.29 9.24
CA LEU A 222 6.11 10.82 9.18
C LEU A 222 6.86 10.26 10.39
N LYS A 223 6.32 9.17 10.96
CA LYS A 223 6.96 8.36 11.99
C LYS A 223 7.38 7.03 11.36
N PHE A 224 8.63 6.64 11.55
CA PHE A 224 9.18 5.40 11.04
C PHE A 224 9.32 4.37 12.15
N HIS A 225 8.92 3.14 11.87
CA HIS A 225 9.10 1.99 12.72
C HIS A 225 10.00 0.99 11.98
N TYR A 226 11.21 0.86 12.48
CA TYR A 226 12.21 -0.06 11.95
C TYR A 226 12.07 -1.41 12.64
N VAL A 227 11.72 -2.43 11.88
CA VAL A 227 11.38 -3.76 12.40
C VAL A 227 12.29 -4.83 11.80
N SER A 228 12.56 -5.86 12.57
CA SER A 228 13.36 -7.02 12.16
C SER A 228 12.55 -8.31 12.10
N GLU A 229 11.45 -8.37 12.85
CA GLU A 229 10.59 -9.55 12.98
C GLU A 229 9.11 -9.18 12.79
N MET A 230 8.33 -10.16 12.31
CA MET A 230 6.88 -9.95 12.10
C MET A 230 6.10 -9.73 13.38
N SER A 231 6.56 -10.25 14.53
CA SER A 231 5.96 -9.95 15.83
C SER A 231 5.93 -8.44 16.10
N GLU A 232 7.04 -7.74 15.84
CA GLU A 232 7.13 -6.28 16.00
C GLU A 232 6.14 -5.55 15.07
N VAL A 233 5.99 -6.04 13.82
CA VAL A 233 5.02 -5.47 12.87
C VAL A 233 3.60 -5.60 13.41
N ILE A 234 3.23 -6.78 13.89
CA ILE A 234 1.89 -7.06 14.41
C ILE A 234 1.60 -6.24 15.67
N ASP A 235 2.54 -6.16 16.60
CA ASP A 235 2.41 -5.40 17.85
C ASP A 235 2.19 -3.90 17.59
N ILE A 236 2.79 -3.36 16.52
CA ILE A 236 2.65 -1.95 16.15
C ILE A 236 1.37 -1.71 15.33
N ALA A 237 1.07 -2.58 14.36
CA ALA A 237 0.04 -2.34 13.37
C ALA A 237 -1.36 -2.84 13.76
N VAL A 238 -1.45 -3.95 14.50
CA VAL A 238 -2.72 -4.58 14.88
C VAL A 238 -3.12 -4.11 16.28
N THR A 239 -4.30 -3.52 16.40
CA THR A 239 -4.80 -3.04 17.69
C THR A 239 -5.44 -4.19 18.50
N ASN A 240 -5.69 -3.96 19.79
CA ASN A 240 -6.45 -4.91 20.61
C ASN A 240 -7.98 -4.81 20.40
N GLN A 241 -8.43 -3.86 19.58
CA GLN A 241 -9.86 -3.66 19.33
C GLN A 241 -10.35 -4.55 18.19
N LYS A 242 -11.50 -5.16 18.37
CA LYS A 242 -12.23 -5.86 17.30
C LYS A 242 -12.81 -4.85 16.30
N VAL A 243 -12.97 -5.28 15.06
CA VAL A 243 -13.70 -4.49 14.06
C VAL A 243 -15.18 -4.37 14.44
N LYS A 244 -15.87 -3.34 13.94
CA LYS A 244 -17.25 -3.03 14.32
C LYS A 244 -18.22 -4.19 14.11
N ASN A 245 -18.07 -4.92 13.02
CA ASN A 245 -18.93 -6.06 12.65
C ASN A 245 -18.10 -7.37 12.67
N TYR A 246 -17.37 -7.62 13.75
CA TYR A 246 -16.54 -8.81 13.84
C TYR A 246 -17.37 -10.09 13.79
N LYS A 247 -16.82 -11.11 13.14
CA LYS A 247 -17.40 -12.44 13.07
C LYS A 247 -16.73 -13.33 14.10
N THR A 248 -17.53 -14.08 14.86
CA THR A 248 -17.01 -15.18 15.67
C THR A 248 -16.68 -16.31 14.69
N LEU A 249 -15.40 -16.57 14.50
CA LEU A 249 -14.93 -17.68 13.67
C LEU A 249 -14.90 -18.95 14.52
N GLN A 250 -15.61 -19.99 14.09
CA GLN A 250 -15.74 -21.28 14.78
C GLN A 250 -15.22 -22.42 13.90
#